data_da7c94bb1fd67779d8a9cef369964267
#
_entry.id   da7c94bb1fd67779d8a9cef369964267
#
_cell.length_a   1.000
_cell.length_b   1.000
_cell.length_c   1.000
_cell.angle_alpha   90.00
_cell.angle_beta   90.00
_cell.angle_gamma   90.00
#
_symmetry.space_group_name_H-M   'P 1'
#
loop_
_entity.id
_entity.type
_entity.pdbx_description
1 polymer ?
#
loop_
_entity_poly.entity_id
_entity_poly.type
_entity_poly.pdbx_seq_one_letter_code
_entity_poly.pdbx_strand_id
1 'polypeptide(L)'
;ASTAWAAGTFADCEEGAQKDEVFASKGDPYKGVSVAAQDVSECATAEAFSLKLASSVTTWRAAGRRGVWLQVPATRAELIRVAQQQGFTFHHAEPDYLMMCLWLGEGESTIPANASHSVGMGIVCINDRDELLVVQEASGPASAAARPGGFWKVPTGLVNAGEELSACAEREMKEETGLDVCFVKLLGLRDLQRAMHGKGNLFFMCLCDLAPGSSDTIQIQAEELADARWMRIDDYLALPYYQGGGAYAIMAKATVEAAREEAEGMRRLRLPNAPNNPKRGDTSIYVTAPRARL
;
A
#
# COMPACT_ATOMS: atom_id res chain seq x y z
N ALA A 1 23.71 -75.01 13.03
CA ALA A 1 23.85 -73.95 12.04
C ALA A 1 22.55 -73.15 12.01
N SER A 2 22.51 -72.00 12.66
CA SER A 2 21.36 -71.11 12.73
C SER A 2 21.66 -69.88 11.85
N THR A 3 20.90 -69.70 10.85
CA THR A 3 20.89 -68.51 10.00
C THR A 3 19.94 -67.45 10.59
N ALA A 4 20.53 -66.37 11.10
CA ALA A 4 19.78 -65.16 11.49
C ALA A 4 19.45 -64.34 10.27
N TRP A 5 18.19 -64.05 10.01
CA TRP A 5 17.73 -63.07 9.06
C TRP A 5 17.71 -61.69 9.74
N ALA A 6 18.45 -60.76 9.18
CA ALA A 6 18.45 -59.35 9.58
C ALA A 6 17.14 -58.71 9.09
N ALA A 7 16.39 -58.16 10.03
CA ALA A 7 15.26 -57.30 9.77
C ALA A 7 15.79 -55.93 9.31
N GLY A 8 15.71 -55.66 8.00
CA GLY A 8 15.93 -54.33 7.41
C GLY A 8 14.69 -53.44 7.71
N THR A 9 14.92 -52.30 8.26
CA THR A 9 13.91 -51.31 8.62
C THR A 9 13.33 -50.66 7.35
N PHE A 10 12.05 -50.91 7.09
CA PHE A 10 11.25 -50.29 6.01
C PHE A 10 10.72 -48.87 6.41
N ALA A 11 11.33 -48.20 7.39
CA ALA A 11 10.80 -46.93 7.91
C ALA A 11 11.30 -45.66 7.20
N ASP A 12 12.39 -45.73 6.42
CA ASP A 12 13.04 -44.52 5.88
C ASP A 12 12.65 -44.12 4.45
N CYS A 13 11.81 -44.92 3.76
CA CYS A 13 11.40 -44.61 2.38
C CYS A 13 10.06 -43.85 2.28
N GLU A 14 9.21 -43.87 3.31
CA GLU A 14 7.89 -43.21 3.24
C GLU A 14 7.90 -41.74 3.63
N GLU A 15 8.81 -41.30 4.50
CA GLU A 15 8.90 -39.86 4.90
C GLU A 15 9.49 -38.98 3.80
N GLY A 16 10.34 -39.49 2.91
CA GLY A 16 10.92 -38.75 1.78
C GLY A 16 9.93 -38.52 0.64
N ALA A 17 9.15 -39.54 0.29
CA ALA A 17 8.18 -39.50 -0.82
C ALA A 17 7.00 -38.53 -0.50
N GLN A 18 6.58 -38.45 0.76
CA GLN A 18 5.45 -37.60 1.17
C GLN A 18 5.82 -36.11 1.19
N LYS A 19 7.09 -35.75 1.35
CA LYS A 19 7.56 -34.35 1.30
C LYS A 19 7.55 -33.75 -0.11
N ASP A 20 7.73 -34.55 -1.14
CA ASP A 20 7.73 -34.09 -2.54
C ASP A 20 6.31 -33.94 -3.11
N GLU A 21 5.30 -34.53 -2.49
CA GLU A 21 3.91 -34.49 -2.95
C GLU A 21 3.11 -33.28 -2.42
N VAL A 22 3.61 -32.55 -1.43
CA VAL A 22 2.95 -31.38 -0.82
C VAL A 22 3.81 -30.15 -0.99
N PHE A 23 3.19 -29.01 -1.30
CA PHE A 23 3.90 -27.74 -1.38
C PHE A 23 4.54 -27.35 -0.03
N ALA A 24 5.78 -26.88 -0.09
CA ALA A 24 6.36 -26.13 1.01
C ALA A 24 5.44 -24.93 1.32
N SER A 25 5.12 -24.73 2.58
CA SER A 25 4.18 -23.67 2.97
C SER A 25 4.55 -23.06 4.30
N LYS A 26 4.25 -21.78 4.46
CA LYS A 26 4.44 -21.04 5.71
C LYS A 26 3.09 -20.88 6.41
N GLY A 27 3.00 -21.35 7.65
CA GLY A 27 1.82 -21.17 8.49
C GLY A 27 1.70 -19.74 9.06
N ASP A 28 0.46 -19.30 9.32
CA ASP A 28 0.14 -18.05 9.99
C ASP A 28 -0.57 -18.28 11.34
N PRO A 29 -0.71 -17.26 12.22
CA PRO A 29 -1.39 -17.38 13.51
C PRO A 29 -2.90 -17.71 13.43
N TYR A 30 -3.51 -17.55 12.25
CA TYR A 30 -4.95 -17.80 12.02
C TYR A 30 -5.22 -19.19 11.45
N LYS A 31 -4.24 -20.09 11.53
CA LYS A 31 -4.24 -21.43 10.91
C LYS A 31 -4.26 -21.39 9.38
N GLY A 32 -3.87 -20.30 8.77
CA GLY A 32 -3.65 -20.21 7.32
C GLY A 32 -2.30 -20.80 6.91
N VAL A 33 -2.14 -21.02 5.62
CA VAL A 33 -0.89 -21.41 4.98
C VAL A 33 -0.65 -20.58 3.72
N SER A 34 0.61 -20.24 3.44
CA SER A 34 1.01 -19.51 2.24
C SER A 34 2.03 -20.32 1.45
N VAL A 35 1.80 -20.44 0.15
CA VAL A 35 2.71 -21.05 -0.83
C VAL A 35 3.32 -19.94 -1.66
N ALA A 36 4.65 -19.90 -1.71
CA ALA A 36 5.37 -18.87 -2.45
C ALA A 36 5.40 -19.16 -3.96
N ALA A 37 5.53 -18.11 -4.76
CA ALA A 37 5.62 -18.21 -6.22
C ALA A 37 6.78 -19.10 -6.68
N GLN A 38 7.89 -19.09 -5.94
CA GLN A 38 9.05 -19.94 -6.23
C GLN A 38 8.68 -21.42 -6.18
N ASP A 39 7.99 -21.87 -5.11
CA ASP A 39 7.59 -23.28 -4.94
C ASP A 39 6.64 -23.72 -6.06
N VAL A 40 5.78 -22.82 -6.54
CA VAL A 40 4.88 -23.07 -7.66
C VAL A 40 5.66 -23.16 -8.98
N SER A 41 6.68 -22.33 -9.17
CA SER A 41 7.54 -22.34 -10.37
C SER A 41 8.32 -23.65 -10.57
N GLU A 42 8.59 -24.39 -9.50
CA GLU A 42 9.31 -25.66 -9.54
C GLU A 42 8.48 -26.80 -10.16
N CYS A 43 7.16 -26.63 -10.29
CA CYS A 43 6.33 -27.63 -10.96
C CYS A 43 6.61 -27.66 -12.47
N ALA A 44 7.07 -28.78 -13.01
CA ALA A 44 7.46 -28.91 -14.42
C ALA A 44 6.27 -28.71 -15.35
N THR A 45 5.10 -29.25 -15.01
CA THR A 45 3.89 -29.24 -15.86
C THR A 45 2.65 -28.80 -15.05
N ALA A 46 1.58 -28.45 -15.77
CA ALA A 46 0.29 -28.13 -15.15
C ALA A 46 -0.33 -29.35 -14.46
N GLU A 47 -0.09 -30.55 -14.95
CA GLU A 47 -0.55 -31.80 -14.35
C GLU A 47 0.18 -32.06 -13.02
N ALA A 48 1.51 -31.89 -13.00
CA ALA A 48 2.31 -32.03 -11.78
C ALA A 48 1.87 -31.03 -10.72
N PHE A 49 1.64 -29.76 -11.13
CA PHE A 49 1.09 -28.73 -10.26
C PHE A 49 -0.29 -29.12 -9.71
N SER A 50 -1.18 -29.62 -10.58
CA SER A 50 -2.55 -30.02 -10.20
C SER A 50 -2.53 -31.11 -9.15
N LEU A 51 -1.71 -32.14 -9.33
CA LEU A 51 -1.60 -33.26 -8.38
C LEU A 51 -1.02 -32.79 -7.03
N LYS A 52 0.08 -32.03 -7.08
CA LYS A 52 0.72 -31.52 -5.88
C LYS A 52 -0.19 -30.55 -5.10
N LEU A 53 -0.97 -29.70 -5.79
CA LEU A 53 -1.93 -28.80 -5.17
C LEU A 53 -3.07 -29.58 -4.49
N ALA A 54 -3.62 -30.61 -5.15
CA ALA A 54 -4.69 -31.45 -4.59
C ALA A 54 -4.22 -32.20 -3.34
N SER A 55 -3.02 -32.80 -3.37
CA SER A 55 -2.39 -33.45 -2.21
C SER A 55 -2.18 -32.45 -1.07
N SER A 56 -1.68 -31.25 -1.40
CA SER A 56 -1.46 -30.18 -0.42
C SER A 56 -2.76 -29.74 0.25
N VAL A 57 -3.82 -29.48 -0.51
CA VAL A 57 -5.13 -29.07 -0.01
C VAL A 57 -5.72 -30.16 0.92
N THR A 58 -5.60 -31.43 0.54
CA THR A 58 -6.05 -32.56 1.35
C THR A 58 -5.30 -32.62 2.67
N THR A 59 -3.98 -32.52 2.63
CA THR A 59 -3.11 -32.53 3.81
C THR A 59 -3.40 -31.35 4.74
N TRP A 60 -3.54 -30.14 4.21
CA TRP A 60 -3.84 -28.95 5.01
C TRP A 60 -5.22 -29.01 5.64
N ARG A 61 -6.21 -29.54 4.92
CA ARG A 61 -7.56 -29.75 5.49
C ARG A 61 -7.52 -30.74 6.63
N ALA A 62 -6.84 -31.87 6.49
CA ALA A 62 -6.66 -32.86 7.55
C ALA A 62 -5.92 -32.28 8.76
N ALA A 63 -4.96 -31.36 8.54
CA ALA A 63 -4.23 -30.64 9.58
C ALA A 63 -5.02 -29.47 10.20
N GLY A 64 -6.30 -29.27 9.86
CA GLY A 64 -7.16 -28.21 10.41
C GLY A 64 -6.75 -26.82 9.97
N ARG A 65 -6.07 -26.68 8.82
CA ARG A 65 -5.78 -25.38 8.23
C ARG A 65 -7.06 -24.75 7.69
N ARG A 66 -7.11 -23.40 7.66
CA ARG A 66 -8.33 -22.67 7.30
C ARG A 66 -8.20 -21.89 5.99
N GLY A 67 -7.27 -20.98 5.90
CA GLY A 67 -7.03 -20.18 4.69
C GLY A 67 -5.80 -20.66 3.95
N VAL A 68 -5.88 -20.82 2.63
CA VAL A 68 -4.72 -21.08 1.76
C VAL A 68 -4.48 -19.87 0.89
N TRP A 69 -3.24 -19.38 0.87
CA TRP A 69 -2.74 -18.30 0.04
C TRP A 69 -1.73 -18.87 -0.95
N LEU A 70 -2.04 -18.75 -2.23
CA LEU A 70 -1.25 -19.32 -3.31
C LEU A 70 -0.76 -18.21 -4.24
N GLN A 71 0.55 -18.00 -4.29
CA GLN A 71 1.16 -17.08 -5.26
C GLN A 71 1.40 -17.84 -6.58
N VAL A 72 0.60 -17.54 -7.59
CA VAL A 72 0.80 -18.06 -8.94
C VAL A 72 1.69 -17.09 -9.71
N PRO A 73 2.92 -17.49 -10.12
CA PRO A 73 3.82 -16.59 -10.84
C PRO A 73 3.23 -16.08 -12.14
N ALA A 74 3.47 -14.82 -12.50
CA ALA A 74 3.02 -14.24 -13.77
C ALA A 74 3.55 -15.01 -14.99
N THR A 75 4.75 -15.61 -14.88
CA THR A 75 5.36 -16.47 -15.91
C THR A 75 4.68 -17.83 -16.06
N ARG A 76 3.77 -18.20 -15.16
CA ARG A 76 3.04 -19.47 -15.11
C ARG A 76 1.52 -19.25 -15.09
N ALA A 77 1.04 -18.29 -15.90
CA ALA A 77 -0.37 -17.90 -15.95
C ALA A 77 -1.32 -19.08 -16.31
N GLU A 78 -0.84 -20.10 -17.01
CA GLU A 78 -1.60 -21.32 -17.33
C GLU A 78 -2.07 -22.07 -16.06
N LEU A 79 -1.34 -21.95 -14.95
CA LEU A 79 -1.66 -22.58 -13.67
C LEU A 79 -2.86 -21.94 -12.94
N ILE A 80 -3.21 -20.72 -13.30
CA ILE A 80 -4.36 -20.00 -12.72
C ILE A 80 -5.65 -20.80 -12.93
N ARG A 81 -5.87 -21.30 -14.15
CA ARG A 81 -7.04 -22.12 -14.47
C ARG A 81 -7.06 -23.43 -13.67
N VAL A 82 -5.90 -24.03 -13.47
CA VAL A 82 -5.77 -25.27 -12.70
C VAL A 82 -6.14 -25.02 -11.23
N ALA A 83 -5.64 -23.93 -10.64
CA ALA A 83 -5.99 -23.54 -9.28
C ALA A 83 -7.50 -23.24 -9.14
N GLN A 84 -8.11 -22.52 -10.10
CA GLN A 84 -9.55 -22.26 -10.10
C GLN A 84 -10.38 -23.55 -10.15
N GLN A 85 -9.96 -24.57 -10.91
CA GLN A 85 -10.62 -25.86 -10.95
C GLN A 85 -10.60 -26.59 -9.60
N GLN A 86 -9.65 -26.26 -8.74
CA GLN A 86 -9.56 -26.76 -7.36
C GLN A 86 -10.20 -25.81 -6.32
N GLY A 87 -10.97 -24.81 -6.77
CA GLY A 87 -11.76 -23.94 -5.92
C GLY A 87 -11.05 -22.67 -5.46
N PHE A 88 -9.84 -22.40 -5.93
CA PHE A 88 -9.17 -21.14 -5.62
C PHE A 88 -9.84 -19.96 -6.34
N THR A 89 -9.94 -18.83 -5.65
CA THR A 89 -10.46 -17.56 -6.16
C THR A 89 -9.38 -16.50 -6.20
N PHE A 90 -9.56 -15.48 -7.04
CA PHE A 90 -8.63 -14.34 -7.10
C PHE A 90 -8.73 -13.49 -5.85
N HIS A 91 -7.57 -13.03 -5.37
CA HIS A 91 -7.51 -12.07 -4.27
C HIS A 91 -6.92 -10.74 -4.75
N HIS A 92 -5.66 -10.71 -5.18
CA HIS A 92 -5.00 -9.51 -5.74
C HIS A 92 -3.87 -9.92 -6.68
N ALA A 93 -3.43 -8.99 -7.50
CA ALA A 93 -2.29 -9.18 -8.39
C ALA A 93 -1.16 -8.22 -8.01
N GLU A 94 0.06 -8.73 -8.12
CA GLU A 94 1.31 -7.97 -8.07
C GLU A 94 2.02 -8.12 -9.42
N PRO A 95 3.07 -7.33 -9.73
CA PRO A 95 3.73 -7.39 -11.03
C PRO A 95 4.27 -8.77 -11.42
N ASP A 96 4.67 -9.58 -10.44
CA ASP A 96 5.34 -10.87 -10.61
C ASP A 96 4.46 -12.09 -10.27
N TYR A 97 3.31 -11.90 -9.60
CA TYR A 97 2.40 -13.00 -9.27
C TYR A 97 0.93 -12.57 -9.15
N LEU A 98 0.04 -13.54 -9.29
CA LEU A 98 -1.35 -13.45 -8.87
C LEU A 98 -1.53 -14.18 -7.53
N MET A 99 -2.01 -13.49 -6.51
CA MET A 99 -2.43 -14.12 -5.26
C MET A 99 -3.82 -14.71 -5.43
N MET A 100 -3.93 -16.01 -5.23
CA MET A 100 -5.19 -16.73 -5.16
C MET A 100 -5.41 -17.27 -3.75
N CYS A 101 -6.66 -17.47 -3.36
CA CYS A 101 -6.99 -17.98 -2.05
C CYS A 101 -8.08 -19.07 -2.09
N LEU A 102 -8.01 -19.97 -1.11
CA LEU A 102 -9.00 -21.02 -0.88
C LEU A 102 -9.35 -21.09 0.61
N TRP A 103 -10.64 -21.12 0.91
CA TRP A 103 -11.12 -21.35 2.26
C TRP A 103 -11.36 -22.83 2.52
N LEU A 104 -10.72 -23.38 3.53
CA LEU A 104 -10.83 -24.78 3.95
C LEU A 104 -11.64 -24.95 5.26
N GLY A 105 -11.91 -23.85 5.97
CA GLY A 105 -12.65 -23.87 7.23
C GLY A 105 -14.13 -24.13 7.03
N GLU A 106 -14.81 -24.45 8.11
CA GLU A 106 -16.27 -24.54 8.14
C GLU A 106 -16.91 -23.15 8.12
N GLY A 107 -18.10 -23.03 7.53
CA GLY A 107 -18.85 -21.78 7.45
C GLY A 107 -18.29 -20.74 6.49
N GLU A 108 -18.62 -19.47 6.73
CA GLU A 108 -18.20 -18.37 5.88
C GLU A 108 -16.69 -18.12 5.96
N SER A 109 -16.11 -17.73 4.82
CA SER A 109 -14.70 -17.40 4.72
C SER A 109 -14.35 -16.19 5.58
N THR A 110 -13.30 -16.32 6.40
CA THR A 110 -12.71 -15.21 7.15
C THR A 110 -11.41 -14.69 6.51
N ILE A 111 -11.11 -15.10 5.29
CA ILE A 111 -10.02 -14.51 4.51
C ILE A 111 -10.34 -13.03 4.31
N PRO A 112 -9.45 -12.10 4.68
CA PRO A 112 -9.69 -10.67 4.47
C PRO A 112 -9.90 -10.38 2.99
N ALA A 113 -10.76 -9.43 2.68
CA ALA A 113 -10.92 -8.95 1.31
C ALA A 113 -9.66 -8.21 0.83
N ASN A 114 -9.49 -8.12 -0.49
CA ASN A 114 -8.47 -7.26 -1.09
C ASN A 114 -8.63 -5.80 -0.62
N ALA A 115 -7.52 -5.06 -0.61
CA ALA A 115 -7.47 -3.65 -0.22
C ALA A 115 -8.64 -2.85 -0.81
N SER A 116 -9.33 -2.12 0.04
CA SER A 116 -10.56 -1.39 -0.29
C SER A 116 -10.31 0.04 -0.74
N HIS A 117 -9.11 0.59 -0.48
CA HIS A 117 -8.76 1.98 -0.75
C HIS A 117 -7.37 2.10 -1.37
N SER A 118 -7.21 3.10 -2.24
CA SER A 118 -5.93 3.73 -2.49
C SER A 118 -5.66 4.81 -1.45
N VAL A 119 -4.40 5.16 -1.24
CA VAL A 119 -4.00 6.21 -0.31
C VAL A 119 -3.31 7.32 -1.10
N GLY A 120 -3.78 8.56 -0.92
CA GLY A 120 -3.18 9.75 -1.52
C GLY A 120 -2.72 10.74 -0.45
N MET A 121 -1.80 11.59 -0.82
CA MET A 121 -1.22 12.65 0.01
C MET A 121 -1.33 13.99 -0.70
N GLY A 122 -1.76 15.04 0.00
CA GLY A 122 -1.65 16.43 -0.40
C GLY A 122 -0.74 17.16 0.57
N ILE A 123 0.14 18.02 0.07
CA ILE A 123 1.23 18.59 0.84
C ILE A 123 1.08 20.10 0.91
N VAL A 124 0.81 20.63 2.10
CA VAL A 124 0.84 22.05 2.40
C VAL A 124 2.28 22.40 2.78
N CYS A 125 2.88 23.31 2.05
CA CYS A 125 4.18 23.88 2.36
C CYS A 125 4.07 25.40 2.27
N ILE A 126 4.36 26.11 3.35
CA ILE A 126 4.27 27.57 3.45
C ILE A 126 5.66 28.12 3.75
N ASN A 127 6.07 29.11 2.99
CA ASN A 127 7.37 29.78 3.21
C ASN A 127 7.26 30.96 4.20
N ASP A 128 8.40 31.54 4.56
CA ASP A 128 8.49 32.65 5.51
C ASP A 128 7.80 33.96 5.02
N ARG A 129 7.34 33.98 3.75
CA ARG A 129 6.62 35.13 3.16
C ARG A 129 5.10 34.95 3.20
N ASP A 130 4.57 33.96 3.94
CA ASP A 130 3.16 33.58 3.98
C ASP A 130 2.63 33.18 2.57
N GLU A 131 3.49 32.49 1.80
CA GLU A 131 3.14 31.98 0.48
C GLU A 131 3.08 30.45 0.50
N LEU A 132 2.02 29.92 -0.09
CA LEU A 132 1.78 28.50 -0.26
C LEU A 132 2.42 28.00 -1.55
N LEU A 133 3.10 26.86 -1.51
CA LEU A 133 3.51 26.18 -2.73
C LEU A 133 2.29 25.60 -3.44
N VAL A 134 2.11 25.99 -4.70
CA VAL A 134 1.02 25.51 -5.54
C VAL A 134 1.53 25.05 -6.91
N VAL A 135 0.86 24.06 -7.48
CA VAL A 135 1.20 23.44 -8.74
C VAL A 135 0.00 23.37 -9.68
N GLN A 136 0.28 23.25 -10.99
CA GLN A 136 -0.70 22.92 -12.03
C GLN A 136 -0.26 21.63 -12.73
N GLU A 137 -1.18 20.68 -12.88
CA GLU A 137 -0.92 19.46 -13.64
C GLU A 137 -0.79 19.72 -15.14
N ALA A 138 0.15 19.06 -15.79
CA ALA A 138 0.35 19.13 -17.25
C ALA A 138 -0.79 18.41 -17.99
N SER A 139 -1.40 17.40 -17.37
CA SER A 139 -2.45 16.57 -17.98
C SER A 139 -3.57 16.24 -17.01
N GLY A 140 -4.63 15.59 -17.51
CA GLY A 140 -5.74 15.13 -16.69
C GLY A 140 -6.81 16.17 -16.39
N PRO A 141 -7.81 15.82 -15.54
CA PRO A 141 -8.97 16.69 -15.26
C PRO A 141 -8.66 17.98 -14.51
N ALA A 142 -7.48 18.06 -13.88
CA ALA A 142 -6.99 19.22 -13.13
C ALA A 142 -6.06 20.10 -13.95
N SER A 143 -5.74 19.72 -15.20
CA SER A 143 -4.83 20.49 -16.07
C SER A 143 -5.43 21.81 -16.54
N ALA A 144 -4.55 22.72 -16.96
CA ALA A 144 -4.93 23.98 -17.60
C ALA A 144 -5.74 23.76 -18.89
N ALA A 145 -5.47 22.69 -19.63
CA ALA A 145 -6.22 22.33 -20.84
C ALA A 145 -7.66 21.92 -20.55
N ALA A 146 -7.91 21.30 -19.40
CA ALA A 146 -9.25 20.91 -18.99
C ALA A 146 -10.03 22.04 -18.28
N ARG A 147 -9.34 23.07 -17.77
CA ARG A 147 -9.94 24.19 -17.02
C ARG A 147 -9.33 25.52 -17.45
N PRO A 148 -10.11 26.42 -18.08
CA PRO A 148 -9.66 27.76 -18.45
C PRO A 148 -9.06 28.50 -17.26
N GLY A 149 -7.81 28.98 -17.39
CA GLY A 149 -7.06 29.62 -16.31
C GLY A 149 -6.25 28.67 -15.43
N GLY A 150 -6.35 27.36 -15.69
CA GLY A 150 -5.67 26.32 -14.90
C GLY A 150 -6.32 26.03 -13.57
N PHE A 151 -5.87 24.95 -12.92
CA PHE A 151 -6.29 24.59 -11.57
C PHE A 151 -5.05 24.55 -10.68
N TRP A 152 -4.90 25.57 -9.86
CA TRP A 152 -3.84 25.63 -8.86
C TRP A 152 -4.22 24.81 -7.64
N LYS A 153 -3.38 23.88 -7.26
CA LYS A 153 -3.56 23.02 -6.08
C LYS A 153 -2.24 22.85 -5.34
N VAL A 154 -2.27 22.36 -4.13
CA VAL A 154 -1.05 21.89 -3.46
C VAL A 154 -0.48 20.68 -4.18
N PRO A 155 0.83 20.39 -4.10
CA PRO A 155 1.44 19.16 -4.60
C PRO A 155 0.72 17.93 -4.04
N THR A 156 0.60 16.88 -4.86
CA THR A 156 -0.12 15.67 -4.45
C THR A 156 0.50 14.43 -5.06
N GLY A 157 0.46 13.31 -4.34
CA GLY A 157 0.91 12.03 -4.88
C GLY A 157 0.18 10.83 -4.29
N LEU A 158 0.49 9.64 -4.79
CA LEU A 158 0.01 8.38 -4.27
C LEU A 158 1.06 7.73 -3.37
N VAL A 159 0.59 7.18 -2.27
CA VAL A 159 1.44 6.41 -1.35
C VAL A 159 1.69 5.04 -1.94
N ASN A 160 2.96 4.67 -2.10
CA ASN A 160 3.36 3.36 -2.62
C ASN A 160 3.15 2.25 -1.58
N ALA A 161 3.07 1.00 -2.04
CA ALA A 161 2.98 -0.15 -1.14
C ALA A 161 4.19 -0.21 -0.19
N GLY A 162 3.92 -0.22 1.11
CA GLY A 162 4.97 -0.24 2.14
C GLY A 162 5.65 1.11 2.43
N GLU A 163 5.23 2.19 1.77
CA GLU A 163 5.77 3.53 2.00
C GLU A 163 5.11 4.19 3.21
N GLU A 164 5.89 4.92 4.01
CA GLU A 164 5.37 5.76 5.08
C GLU A 164 4.73 7.04 4.52
N LEU A 165 3.65 7.54 5.16
CA LEU A 165 3.00 8.78 4.74
C LEU A 165 3.97 9.97 4.69
N SER A 166 4.86 10.08 5.67
CA SER A 166 5.87 11.15 5.71
C SER A 166 6.89 11.03 4.57
N ALA A 167 7.34 9.81 4.27
CA ALA A 167 8.28 9.56 3.17
C ALA A 167 7.64 9.87 1.81
N CYS A 168 6.36 9.50 1.63
CA CYS A 168 5.60 9.87 0.44
C CYS A 168 5.56 11.38 0.25
N ALA A 169 5.24 12.16 1.31
CA ALA A 169 5.17 13.60 1.20
C ALA A 169 6.53 14.23 0.80
N GLU A 170 7.61 13.77 1.43
CA GLU A 170 8.96 14.26 1.11
C GLU A 170 9.40 13.87 -0.30
N ARG A 171 9.09 12.63 -0.76
CA ARG A 171 9.39 12.14 -2.10
C ARG A 171 8.63 12.92 -3.18
N GLU A 172 7.30 13.06 -3.07
CA GLU A 172 6.47 13.76 -4.05
C GLU A 172 6.90 15.23 -4.19
N MET A 173 7.19 15.91 -3.07
CA MET A 173 7.72 17.28 -3.10
C MET A 173 9.04 17.35 -3.86
N LYS A 174 9.93 16.39 -3.64
CA LYS A 174 11.22 16.35 -4.33
C LYS A 174 11.06 16.05 -5.82
N GLU A 175 10.20 15.08 -6.17
CA GLU A 175 9.96 14.69 -7.56
C GLU A 175 9.26 15.79 -8.34
N GLU A 176 8.13 16.31 -7.84
CA GLU A 176 7.32 17.31 -8.54
C GLU A 176 7.97 18.69 -8.61
N THR A 177 8.68 19.13 -7.55
CA THR A 177 9.10 20.54 -7.40
C THR A 177 10.59 20.75 -7.15
N GLY A 178 11.37 19.69 -6.98
CA GLY A 178 12.79 19.74 -6.64
C GLY A 178 13.09 20.19 -5.22
N LEU A 179 12.08 20.55 -4.42
CA LEU A 179 12.26 21.06 -3.07
C LEU A 179 12.54 19.93 -2.06
N ASP A 180 13.47 20.19 -1.16
CA ASP A 180 13.72 19.35 0.01
C ASP A 180 12.87 19.85 1.19
N VAL A 181 12.00 18.98 1.71
CA VAL A 181 11.10 19.31 2.80
C VAL A 181 11.18 18.28 3.93
N CYS A 182 10.74 18.66 5.11
CA CYS A 182 10.58 17.79 6.27
C CYS A 182 9.12 17.70 6.65
N PHE A 183 8.61 16.48 6.80
CA PHE A 183 7.25 16.25 7.28
C PHE A 183 7.08 16.73 8.72
N VAL A 184 6.04 17.53 8.99
CA VAL A 184 5.72 18.07 10.31
C VAL A 184 4.56 17.32 10.95
N LYS A 185 3.38 17.32 10.29
CA LYS A 185 2.14 16.75 10.86
C LYS A 185 1.09 16.49 9.80
N LEU A 186 0.13 15.62 10.09
CA LEU A 186 -1.11 15.51 9.32
C LEU A 186 -2.09 16.62 9.76
N LEU A 187 -2.72 17.26 8.79
CA LEU A 187 -3.69 18.32 8.96
C LEU A 187 -5.14 17.84 8.83
N GLY A 188 -5.36 16.81 7.99
CA GLY A 188 -6.71 16.31 7.75
C GLY A 188 -6.74 15.05 6.89
N LEU A 189 -7.93 14.48 6.79
CA LEU A 189 -8.21 13.27 6.01
C LEU A 189 -9.54 13.43 5.29
N ARG A 190 -9.58 13.03 4.02
CA ARG A 190 -10.82 12.85 3.25
C ARG A 190 -11.00 11.37 2.94
N ASP A 191 -12.16 10.85 3.26
CA ASP A 191 -12.61 9.52 2.82
C ASP A 191 -13.56 9.66 1.60
N LEU A 192 -13.12 9.18 0.45
CA LEU A 192 -13.92 9.10 -0.77
C LEU A 192 -14.23 7.65 -1.08
N GLN A 193 -15.49 7.24 -0.88
CA GLN A 193 -15.91 5.84 -0.88
C GLN A 193 -15.94 5.16 -2.26
N ARG A 194 -16.03 5.87 -3.35
CA ARG A 194 -16.06 5.32 -4.71
C ARG A 194 -15.22 6.16 -5.64
N ALA A 195 -13.91 5.90 -5.63
CA ALA A 195 -12.97 6.55 -6.53
C ALA A 195 -12.74 5.69 -7.79
N MET A 196 -11.52 5.22 -8.03
CA MET A 196 -11.17 4.44 -9.22
C MET A 196 -11.45 2.96 -9.01
N HIS A 197 -11.95 2.31 -10.05
CA HIS A 197 -12.19 0.86 -10.08
C HIS A 197 -13.07 0.33 -8.94
N GLY A 198 -14.01 1.15 -8.44
CA GLY A 198 -14.90 0.78 -7.33
C GLY A 198 -14.24 0.75 -5.96
N LYS A 199 -12.97 1.13 -5.85
CA LYS A 199 -12.23 1.27 -4.59
C LYS A 199 -12.44 2.67 -4.00
N GLY A 200 -12.30 2.79 -2.68
CA GLY A 200 -12.25 4.07 -2.01
C GLY A 200 -10.90 4.78 -2.20
N ASN A 201 -10.81 6.02 -1.75
CA ASN A 201 -9.56 6.74 -1.65
C ASN A 201 -9.51 7.48 -0.32
N LEU A 202 -8.52 7.15 0.51
CA LEU A 202 -8.15 7.91 1.68
C LEU A 202 -7.12 8.96 1.27
N PHE A 203 -7.47 10.22 1.40
CA PHE A 203 -6.61 11.32 0.99
C PHE A 203 -6.21 12.15 2.20
N PHE A 204 -4.94 12.04 2.57
CA PHE A 204 -4.37 12.77 3.69
C PHE A 204 -3.86 14.13 3.25
N MET A 205 -3.97 15.13 4.10
CA MET A 205 -3.30 16.41 3.97
C MET A 205 -2.25 16.53 5.06
N CYS A 206 -1.05 16.94 4.71
CA CYS A 206 0.03 17.15 5.66
C CYS A 206 0.62 18.54 5.56
N LEU A 207 1.29 18.97 6.61
CA LEU A 207 2.20 20.12 6.63
C LEU A 207 3.63 19.60 6.49
N CYS A 208 4.37 20.21 5.58
CA CYS A 208 5.81 20.08 5.48
C CYS A 208 6.46 21.47 5.56
N ASP A 209 7.58 21.56 6.24
CA ASP A 209 8.47 22.72 6.23
C ASP A 209 9.59 22.52 5.22
N LEU A 210 10.14 23.59 4.67
CA LEU A 210 11.39 23.49 3.90
C LEU A 210 12.51 22.94 4.79
N ALA A 211 13.30 22.03 4.26
CA ALA A 211 14.39 21.44 5.04
C ALA A 211 15.41 22.53 5.42
N PRO A 212 16.01 22.49 6.61
CA PRO A 212 16.95 23.49 7.07
C PRO A 212 18.11 23.68 6.08
N GLY A 213 18.30 24.90 5.59
CA GLY A 213 19.36 25.25 4.63
C GLY A 213 19.06 24.88 3.18
N SER A 214 17.86 24.35 2.87
CA SER A 214 17.45 24.11 1.49
C SER A 214 17.03 25.39 0.79
N SER A 215 17.10 25.38 -0.56
CA SER A 215 16.60 26.48 -1.39
C SER A 215 15.07 26.40 -1.52
N ASP A 216 14.41 27.55 -1.62
CA ASP A 216 12.98 27.65 -1.99
C ASP A 216 12.79 27.78 -3.52
N THR A 217 13.85 27.53 -4.30
CA THR A 217 13.83 27.58 -5.77
C THR A 217 13.16 26.34 -6.34
N ILE A 218 12.04 26.54 -7.03
CA ILE A 218 11.25 25.46 -7.63
C ILE A 218 11.90 24.98 -8.92
N GLN A 219 11.98 23.66 -9.09
CA GLN A 219 12.40 22.96 -10.31
C GLN A 219 11.34 21.92 -10.66
N ILE A 220 10.43 22.26 -11.58
CA ILE A 220 9.31 21.39 -11.93
C ILE A 220 9.74 20.15 -12.72
N GLN A 221 9.06 19.04 -12.48
CA GLN A 221 9.07 17.87 -13.34
C GLN A 221 8.09 18.12 -14.51
N ALA A 222 8.60 18.46 -15.67
CA ALA A 222 7.80 18.93 -16.82
C ALA A 222 6.86 17.85 -17.40
N GLU A 223 7.09 16.57 -17.10
CA GLU A 223 6.25 15.46 -17.51
C GLU A 223 4.92 15.43 -16.72
N GLU A 224 4.92 15.91 -15.48
CA GLU A 224 3.76 15.88 -14.58
C GLU A 224 3.16 17.26 -14.33
N LEU A 225 3.99 18.28 -14.24
CA LEU A 225 3.56 19.64 -13.93
C LEU A 225 3.72 20.60 -15.13
N ALA A 226 2.68 21.39 -15.38
CA ALA A 226 2.73 22.50 -16.33
C ALA A 226 3.34 23.77 -15.71
N ASP A 227 3.12 23.99 -14.41
CA ASP A 227 3.64 25.15 -13.68
C ASP A 227 3.64 24.88 -12.16
N ALA A 228 4.54 25.56 -11.45
CA ALA A 228 4.59 25.59 -10.00
C ALA A 228 5.10 26.94 -9.50
N ARG A 229 4.54 27.43 -8.41
CA ARG A 229 4.95 28.72 -7.83
C ARG A 229 4.59 28.85 -6.37
N TRP A 230 5.24 29.79 -5.71
CA TRP A 230 4.82 30.33 -4.44
C TRP A 230 3.69 31.34 -4.69
N MET A 231 2.54 31.17 -4.00
CA MET A 231 1.36 32.03 -4.13
C MET A 231 0.93 32.47 -2.74
N ARG A 232 0.62 33.76 -2.60
CA ARG A 232 0.05 34.24 -1.32
C ARG A 232 -1.18 33.43 -0.95
N ILE A 233 -1.29 33.06 0.30
CA ILE A 233 -2.39 32.21 0.81
C ILE A 233 -3.74 32.85 0.50
N ASP A 234 -3.88 34.17 0.72
CA ASP A 234 -5.12 34.86 0.45
C ASP A 234 -5.51 34.83 -1.03
N ASP A 235 -4.54 34.94 -1.95
CA ASP A 235 -4.78 34.83 -3.40
C ASP A 235 -5.20 33.38 -3.78
N TYR A 236 -4.58 32.37 -3.19
CA TYR A 236 -4.93 30.98 -3.40
C TYR A 236 -6.38 30.71 -2.93
N LEU A 237 -6.72 31.14 -1.73
CA LEU A 237 -8.06 30.95 -1.18
C LEU A 237 -9.13 31.76 -1.94
N ALA A 238 -8.77 32.87 -2.57
CA ALA A 238 -9.67 33.67 -3.41
C ALA A 238 -9.92 33.07 -4.80
N LEU A 239 -9.16 32.06 -5.25
CA LEU A 239 -9.38 31.43 -6.56
C LEU A 239 -10.83 30.92 -6.69
N PRO A 240 -11.48 31.09 -7.86
CA PRO A 240 -12.90 30.77 -8.04
C PRO A 240 -13.27 29.34 -7.65
N TYR A 241 -12.37 28.40 -7.86
CA TYR A 241 -12.58 27.00 -7.48
C TYR A 241 -12.77 26.83 -5.96
N TYR A 242 -12.03 27.54 -5.15
CA TYR A 242 -12.08 27.43 -3.68
C TYR A 242 -13.24 28.22 -3.05
N GLN A 243 -13.92 29.05 -3.82
CA GLN A 243 -15.15 29.71 -3.41
C GLN A 243 -16.37 28.77 -3.50
N GLY A 244 -16.23 27.61 -4.15
CA GLY A 244 -17.27 26.58 -4.23
C GLY A 244 -17.36 25.69 -2.98
N GLY A 245 -18.49 24.98 -2.84
CA GLY A 245 -18.77 24.07 -1.72
C GLY A 245 -18.34 22.63 -1.96
N GLY A 246 -17.43 22.33 -2.91
CA GLY A 246 -16.96 20.97 -3.17
C GLY A 246 -16.05 20.44 -2.06
N ALA A 247 -16.10 19.14 -1.78
CA ALA A 247 -15.33 18.52 -0.70
C ALA A 247 -13.83 18.82 -0.75
N TYR A 248 -13.23 18.86 -1.94
CA TYR A 248 -11.83 19.20 -2.09
C TYR A 248 -11.54 20.67 -1.74
N ALA A 249 -12.40 21.61 -2.18
CA ALA A 249 -12.24 23.01 -1.87
C ALA A 249 -12.36 23.28 -0.36
N ILE A 250 -13.34 22.64 0.29
CA ILE A 250 -13.54 22.73 1.76
C ILE A 250 -12.29 22.21 2.49
N MET A 251 -11.79 21.03 2.10
CA MET A 251 -10.62 20.42 2.73
C MET A 251 -9.36 21.27 2.51
N ALA A 252 -9.09 21.70 1.27
CA ALA A 252 -7.93 22.53 0.96
C ALA A 252 -7.93 23.84 1.77
N LYS A 253 -9.08 24.52 1.82
CA LYS A 253 -9.23 25.74 2.62
C LYS A 253 -8.96 25.48 4.11
N ALA A 254 -9.64 24.50 4.70
CA ALA A 254 -9.51 24.19 6.12
C ALA A 254 -8.07 23.79 6.50
N THR A 255 -7.38 23.04 5.65
CA THR A 255 -6.01 22.59 5.93
C THR A 255 -4.97 23.70 5.76
N VAL A 256 -5.14 24.59 4.78
CA VAL A 256 -4.26 25.75 4.60
C VAL A 256 -4.44 26.75 5.75
N GLU A 257 -5.69 27.02 6.16
CA GLU A 257 -5.98 27.86 7.33
C GLU A 257 -5.40 27.24 8.61
N ALA A 258 -5.59 25.93 8.82
CA ALA A 258 -5.04 25.22 9.98
C ALA A 258 -3.50 25.21 10.01
N ALA A 259 -2.85 25.16 8.84
CA ALA A 259 -1.39 25.26 8.74
C ALA A 259 -0.91 26.67 9.10
N ARG A 260 -1.55 27.71 8.58
CA ARG A 260 -1.24 29.13 8.83
C ARG A 260 -1.43 29.53 10.31
N GLU A 261 -2.48 29.02 10.95
CA GLU A 261 -2.78 29.29 12.35
C GLU A 261 -2.00 28.40 13.33
N GLU A 262 -1.06 27.62 12.85
CA GLU A 262 -0.31 26.64 13.65
C GLU A 262 -1.21 25.70 14.46
N ALA A 263 -2.43 25.43 13.95
CA ALA A 263 -3.40 24.57 14.61
C ALA A 263 -2.82 23.19 14.93
N GLU A 264 -3.29 22.59 16.01
CA GLU A 264 -2.89 21.24 16.37
C GLU A 264 -3.26 20.25 15.25
N GLY A 265 -2.27 19.45 14.82
CA GLY A 265 -2.47 18.35 13.89
C GLY A 265 -2.06 17.03 14.53
N MET A 266 -2.10 15.95 13.76
CA MET A 266 -1.60 14.66 14.22
C MET A 266 -0.09 14.58 13.98
N ARG A 267 0.69 14.47 15.05
CA ARG A 267 2.14 14.28 15.00
C ARG A 267 2.48 12.80 14.84
N ARG A 268 3.53 12.51 14.09
CA ARG A 268 4.05 11.16 13.94
C ARG A 268 4.84 10.74 15.19
N LEU A 269 4.49 9.56 15.71
CA LEU A 269 5.32 8.82 16.67
C LEU A 269 5.88 7.59 15.96
N ARG A 270 7.19 7.48 15.85
CA ARG A 270 7.85 6.32 15.26
C ARG A 270 8.14 5.29 16.35
N LEU A 271 7.58 4.11 16.22
CA LEU A 271 7.85 2.97 17.10
C LEU A 271 8.81 2.03 16.39
N PRO A 272 10.00 1.77 16.95
CA PRO A 272 10.91 0.80 16.38
C PRO A 272 10.25 -0.57 16.33
N ASN A 273 10.65 -1.37 15.37
CA ASN A 273 10.15 -2.73 15.22
C ASN A 273 10.42 -3.55 16.50
N ALA A 274 9.42 -4.33 16.92
CA ALA A 274 9.61 -5.25 18.03
C ALA A 274 10.72 -6.27 17.69
N PRO A 275 11.66 -6.55 18.60
CA PRO A 275 12.78 -7.47 18.35
C PRO A 275 12.35 -8.85 17.83
N ASN A 276 11.12 -9.24 18.12
CA ASN A 276 10.57 -10.56 17.80
C ASN A 276 9.99 -10.66 16.36
N ASN A 277 9.98 -9.57 15.59
CA ASN A 277 9.49 -9.61 14.21
C ASN A 277 10.30 -8.69 13.26
N PRO A 278 11.55 -9.09 12.92
CA PRO A 278 12.47 -8.26 12.14
C PRO A 278 12.01 -8.01 10.69
N LYS A 279 10.98 -8.72 10.21
CA LYS A 279 10.41 -8.54 8.85
C LYS A 279 9.29 -7.51 8.78
N ARG A 280 8.79 -7.04 9.92
CA ARG A 280 7.78 -6.00 9.99
C ARG A 280 8.51 -4.67 10.14
N GLY A 281 8.39 -3.75 9.21
CA GLY A 281 9.00 -2.41 9.29
C GLY A 281 8.61 -1.66 10.56
N ASP A 282 9.28 -0.58 10.87
CA ASP A 282 8.90 0.33 11.95
C ASP A 282 7.43 0.74 11.80
N THR A 283 6.77 1.00 12.91
CA THR A 283 5.36 1.44 12.88
C THR A 283 5.28 2.93 13.16
N SER A 284 4.66 3.68 12.26
CA SER A 284 4.32 5.08 12.48
C SER A 284 2.90 5.21 13.03
N ILE A 285 2.73 5.95 14.12
CA ILE A 285 1.42 6.30 14.69
C ILE A 285 1.25 7.81 14.55
N TYR A 286 0.09 8.23 14.06
CA TYR A 286 -0.27 9.64 13.94
C TYR A 286 -1.32 9.97 14.99
N VAL A 287 -0.97 10.83 15.94
CA VAL A 287 -1.83 11.18 17.06
C VAL A 287 -1.82 12.69 17.29
N THR A 288 -2.95 13.22 17.76
CA THR A 288 -3.00 14.59 18.27
C THR A 288 -2.19 14.68 19.57
N ALA A 289 -1.33 15.68 19.67
CA ALA A 289 -0.65 15.94 20.93
C ALA A 289 -1.70 16.39 21.98
N PRO A 290 -1.65 15.88 23.22
CA PRO A 290 -2.50 16.44 24.28
C PRO A 290 -2.17 17.93 24.43
N ARG A 291 -3.19 18.78 24.50
CA ARG A 291 -2.98 20.18 24.85
C ARG A 291 -2.21 20.22 26.16
N ALA A 292 -1.05 20.87 26.16
CA ALA A 292 -0.37 21.16 27.41
C ALA A 292 -1.41 21.94 28.26
N ARG A 293 -1.81 21.38 29.39
CA ARG A 293 -2.59 22.14 30.37
C ARG A 293 -1.68 23.26 30.84
N LEU A 294 -1.99 24.47 30.37
CA LEU A 294 -1.42 25.70 30.91
C LEU A 294 -1.79 25.85 32.39
#